data_35f40aed8e6a72a34090474ad81bb936
#
_entry.id   35f40aed8e6a72a34090474ad81bb936
#
_cell.length_a   1.000
_cell.length_b   1.000
_cell.length_c   1.000
_cell.angle_alpha   90.00
_cell.angle_beta   90.00
_cell.angle_gamma   90.00
#
_symmetry.space_group_name_H-M   'P 1'
#
loop_
_entity.id
_entity.type
_entity.pdbx_description
1 polymer ?
#
loop_
_entity_poly.entity_id
_entity_poly.type
_entity_poly.pdbx_seq_one_letter_code
_entity_poly.pdbx_strand_id
1 'polypeptide(L)'
;MKSLSLLAKYKHFKKIDKIFRVRSNLLRYKKIRLDKNERLTDFESYFIDKIKNKINSNYLNTYPEVEPLYKIFSEKFNLNKEMFVVTAGSDMAIRNCFELLVRSGDKIITIFPTYGMVDVYAKLFEANQ
;
A
#
# COMPACT_ATOMS: atom_id res chain seq x y z
N MET A 1 29.83 -11.66 9.01
CA MET A 1 28.99 -12.06 10.16
C MET A 1 28.92 -11.06 11.31
N LYS A 2 29.62 -9.91 11.31
CA LYS A 2 29.52 -8.89 12.39
C LYS A 2 28.40 -7.85 12.20
N SER A 3 27.74 -7.77 11.05
CA SER A 3 26.68 -6.76 10.79
C SER A 3 25.32 -7.11 11.40
N LEU A 4 25.00 -8.38 11.56
CA LEU A 4 23.75 -8.83 12.19
C LEU A 4 23.68 -8.54 13.69
N SER A 5 24.83 -8.41 14.38
CA SER A 5 24.87 -8.10 15.81
C SER A 5 24.48 -6.64 16.14
N LEU A 6 24.65 -5.71 15.19
CA LEU A 6 24.24 -4.32 15.37
C LEU A 6 22.71 -4.18 15.28
N LEU A 7 22.09 -4.87 14.32
CA LEU A 7 20.63 -4.87 14.15
C LEU A 7 19.90 -5.50 15.35
N ALA A 8 20.53 -6.50 16.00
CA ALA A 8 19.96 -7.15 17.19
C ALA A 8 19.90 -6.23 18.43
N LYS A 9 20.62 -5.12 18.45
CA LYS A 9 20.59 -4.13 19.55
C LYS A 9 19.35 -3.26 19.55
N TYR A 10 18.66 -3.13 18.42
CA TYR A 10 17.45 -2.33 18.34
C TYR A 10 16.22 -3.22 18.62
N LYS A 11 15.58 -3.02 19.78
CA LYS A 11 14.32 -3.71 20.15
C LYS A 11 13.27 -3.67 19.03
N HIS A 12 13.29 -2.62 18.23
CA HIS A 12 12.41 -2.39 17.09
C HIS A 12 12.57 -3.47 16.01
N PHE A 13 13.81 -3.86 15.65
CA PHE A 13 14.04 -4.90 14.64
C PHE A 13 13.64 -6.29 15.10
N LYS A 14 13.71 -6.59 16.40
CA LYS A 14 13.22 -7.87 16.94
C LYS A 14 11.70 -8.04 16.82
N LYS A 15 10.96 -6.94 16.72
CA LYS A 15 9.51 -6.97 16.49
C LYS A 15 9.18 -7.16 15.01
N ILE A 16 9.96 -6.57 14.10
CA ILE A 16 9.78 -6.70 12.64
C ILE A 16 9.92 -8.15 12.19
N ASP A 17 10.83 -8.92 12.78
CA ASP A 17 10.99 -10.35 12.50
C ASP A 17 9.74 -11.19 12.80
N LYS A 18 8.82 -10.68 13.61
CA LYS A 18 7.54 -11.33 13.93
C LYS A 18 6.36 -10.86 13.06
N ILE A 19 6.60 -9.90 12.17
CA ILE A 19 5.57 -9.38 11.27
C ILE A 19 5.70 -10.13 9.95
N PHE A 20 5.02 -11.27 9.85
CA PHE A 20 5.02 -12.08 8.63
C PHE A 20 3.84 -11.75 7.74
N ARG A 21 4.12 -11.36 6.54
CA ARG A 21 3.16 -11.46 5.45
C ARG A 21 3.20 -12.88 4.90
N VAL A 22 2.04 -13.52 4.72
CA VAL A 22 1.94 -14.84 4.10
C VAL A 22 2.67 -14.82 2.76
N ARG A 23 3.65 -15.71 2.58
CA ARG A 23 4.40 -15.81 1.33
C ARG A 23 3.49 -16.28 0.21
N SER A 24 3.58 -15.62 -0.94
CA SER A 24 2.84 -16.04 -2.12
C SER A 24 3.34 -17.39 -2.62
N ASN A 25 2.43 -18.31 -2.90
CA ASN A 25 2.77 -19.53 -3.61
C ASN A 25 2.91 -19.22 -5.11
N LEU A 26 4.02 -19.62 -5.73
CA LEU A 26 4.25 -19.43 -7.17
C LEU A 26 3.20 -20.14 -8.03
N LEU A 27 2.57 -21.21 -7.51
CA LEU A 27 1.52 -21.94 -8.21
C LEU A 27 0.15 -21.22 -8.21
N ARG A 28 0.03 -20.08 -7.53
CA ARG A 28 -1.24 -19.31 -7.45
C ARG A 28 -1.77 -18.90 -8.84
N TYR A 29 -0.89 -18.67 -9.80
CA TYR A 29 -1.26 -18.29 -11.18
C TYR A 29 -1.99 -19.41 -11.95
N LYS A 30 -1.93 -20.65 -11.47
CA LYS A 30 -2.65 -21.81 -12.02
C LYS A 30 -4.01 -22.04 -11.35
N LYS A 31 -4.40 -21.18 -10.40
CA LYS A 31 -5.63 -21.30 -9.60
C LYS A 31 -6.45 -20.02 -9.71
N ILE A 32 -7.73 -20.10 -9.32
CA ILE A 32 -8.55 -18.90 -9.11
C ILE A 32 -7.94 -18.11 -7.94
N ARG A 33 -7.52 -16.89 -8.20
CA ARG A 33 -6.77 -16.05 -7.26
C ARG A 33 -7.71 -15.22 -6.40
N LEU A 34 -8.12 -15.76 -5.26
CA LEU A 34 -8.96 -15.08 -4.27
C LEU A 34 -8.19 -14.68 -3.00
N ASP A 35 -6.86 -14.87 -3.01
CA ASP A 35 -5.97 -14.62 -1.87
C ASP A 35 -5.51 -13.16 -1.74
N LYS A 36 -5.71 -12.38 -2.78
CA LYS A 36 -5.42 -10.94 -2.83
C LYS A 36 -6.55 -10.23 -3.57
N ASN A 37 -6.74 -8.98 -3.30
CA ASN A 37 -7.75 -8.17 -3.97
C ASN A 37 -7.27 -7.76 -5.39
N GLU A 38 -7.16 -8.75 -6.27
CA GLU A 38 -6.69 -8.57 -7.66
C GLU A 38 -7.86 -8.67 -8.64
N ARG A 39 -7.76 -7.95 -9.73
CA ARG A 39 -8.64 -8.16 -10.88
C ARG A 39 -8.34 -9.53 -11.50
N LEU A 40 -9.37 -10.36 -11.68
CA LEU A 40 -9.23 -11.71 -12.25
C LEU A 40 -9.40 -11.75 -13.76
N THR A 41 -10.10 -10.78 -14.33
CA THR A 41 -10.34 -10.66 -15.77
C THR A 41 -9.27 -9.81 -16.42
N ASP A 42 -8.85 -10.19 -17.62
CA ASP A 42 -7.91 -9.40 -18.40
C ASP A 42 -8.51 -8.04 -18.79
N PHE A 43 -7.65 -7.08 -19.02
CA PHE A 43 -8.03 -5.83 -19.65
C PHE A 43 -8.18 -6.03 -21.15
N GLU A 44 -9.12 -5.34 -21.75
CA GLU A 44 -9.26 -5.31 -23.21
C GLU A 44 -7.98 -4.79 -23.86
N SER A 45 -7.61 -5.37 -25.02
CA SER A 45 -6.39 -4.99 -25.74
C SER A 45 -6.35 -3.49 -26.07
N TYR A 46 -7.47 -2.92 -26.46
CA TYR A 46 -7.61 -1.48 -26.69
C TYR A 46 -7.14 -0.64 -25.50
N PHE A 47 -7.52 -1.04 -24.28
CA PHE A 47 -7.12 -0.32 -23.07
C PHE A 47 -5.61 -0.42 -22.82
N ILE A 48 -5.06 -1.62 -23.00
CA ILE A 48 -3.61 -1.87 -22.86
C ILE A 48 -2.83 -1.05 -23.90
N ASP A 49 -3.26 -1.03 -25.14
CA ASP A 49 -2.57 -0.28 -26.20
C ASP A 49 -2.66 1.23 -25.97
N LYS A 50 -3.77 1.72 -25.45
CA LYS A 50 -3.91 3.12 -25.05
C LYS A 50 -2.92 3.52 -23.94
N ILE A 51 -2.65 2.64 -22.99
CA ILE A 51 -1.63 2.86 -21.95
C ILE A 51 -0.24 2.83 -22.58
N LYS A 52 0.09 1.79 -23.37
CA LYS A 52 1.41 1.67 -24.01
C LYS A 52 1.77 2.90 -24.84
N ASN A 53 0.82 3.41 -25.62
CA ASN A 53 1.02 4.58 -26.50
C ASN A 53 1.22 5.88 -25.70
N LYS A 54 0.90 5.91 -24.41
CA LYS A 54 1.18 7.06 -23.54
C LYS A 54 2.57 7.00 -22.90
N ILE A 55 3.16 5.82 -22.81
CA ILE A 55 4.49 5.65 -22.21
C ILE A 55 5.54 6.11 -23.23
N ASN A 56 6.29 7.13 -22.85
CA ASN A 56 7.40 7.67 -23.66
C ASN A 56 8.60 7.98 -22.75
N SER A 57 9.70 8.43 -23.34
CA SER A 57 10.94 8.72 -22.60
C SER A 57 10.72 9.72 -21.47
N ASN A 58 9.94 10.78 -21.69
CA ASN A 58 9.68 11.78 -20.66
C ASN A 58 8.92 11.21 -19.47
N TYR A 59 7.97 10.31 -19.72
CA TYR A 59 7.26 9.62 -18.63
C TYR A 59 8.18 8.75 -17.76
N LEU A 60 9.25 8.23 -18.33
CA LEU A 60 10.15 7.31 -17.64
C LEU A 60 11.27 8.03 -16.87
N ASN A 61 11.64 9.23 -17.28
CA ASN A 61 12.79 9.94 -16.74
C ASN A 61 12.47 11.24 -15.99
N THR A 62 11.18 11.60 -15.87
CA THR A 62 10.75 12.80 -15.15
C THR A 62 9.84 12.44 -13.97
N TYR A 63 9.86 13.28 -12.94
CA TYR A 63 8.86 13.21 -11.89
C TYR A 63 7.48 13.58 -12.46
N PRO A 64 6.44 12.81 -12.15
CA PRO A 64 5.10 13.13 -12.64
C PRO A 64 4.53 14.37 -11.95
N GLU A 65 3.91 15.25 -12.73
CA GLU A 65 3.10 16.33 -12.21
C GLU A 65 1.75 15.76 -11.74
N VAL A 66 1.48 15.82 -10.45
CA VAL A 66 0.27 15.23 -9.85
C VAL A 66 -0.93 16.15 -9.84
N GLU A 67 -0.73 17.46 -9.97
CA GLU A 67 -1.80 18.47 -9.91
C GLU A 67 -2.92 18.22 -10.94
N PRO A 68 -2.66 17.84 -12.20
CA PRO A 68 -3.72 17.51 -13.15
C PRO A 68 -4.61 16.35 -12.69
N LEU A 69 -4.04 15.35 -12.01
CA LEU A 69 -4.79 14.23 -11.46
C LEU A 69 -5.71 14.66 -10.30
N TYR A 70 -5.19 15.51 -9.41
CA TYR A 70 -5.99 16.07 -8.32
C TYR A 70 -7.15 16.91 -8.83
N LYS A 71 -6.94 17.70 -9.88
CA LYS A 71 -8.00 18.47 -10.54
C LYS A 71 -9.10 17.56 -11.09
N ILE A 72 -8.74 16.50 -11.82
CA ILE A 72 -9.70 15.53 -12.36
C ILE A 72 -10.51 14.88 -11.23
N PHE A 73 -9.88 14.49 -10.14
CA PHE A 73 -10.58 13.90 -9.00
C PHE A 73 -11.47 14.90 -8.28
N SER A 74 -11.01 16.12 -8.09
CA SER A 74 -11.80 17.22 -7.51
C SER A 74 -13.09 17.44 -8.30
N GLU A 75 -12.99 17.56 -9.60
CA GLU A 75 -14.15 17.71 -10.49
C GLU A 75 -15.07 16.49 -10.46
N LYS A 76 -14.50 15.29 -10.56
CA LYS A 76 -15.27 14.03 -10.61
C LYS A 76 -16.04 13.74 -9.32
N PHE A 77 -15.44 14.02 -8.18
CA PHE A 77 -16.05 13.73 -6.87
C PHE A 77 -16.72 14.96 -6.25
N ASN A 78 -16.64 16.12 -6.89
CA ASN A 78 -17.13 17.38 -6.36
C ASN A 78 -16.59 17.67 -4.95
N LEU A 79 -15.30 17.50 -4.77
CA LEU A 79 -14.56 17.70 -3.52
C LEU A 79 -13.43 18.69 -3.74
N ASN A 80 -13.09 19.45 -2.71
CA ASN A 80 -11.86 20.24 -2.73
C ASN A 80 -10.65 19.28 -2.81
N LYS A 81 -9.68 19.61 -3.65
CA LYS A 81 -8.46 18.81 -3.83
C LYS A 81 -7.70 18.55 -2.54
N GLU A 82 -7.84 19.38 -1.52
CA GLU A 82 -7.21 19.23 -0.21
C GLU A 82 -7.92 18.20 0.69
N MET A 83 -9.07 17.68 0.27
CA MET A 83 -9.86 16.70 1.03
C MET A 83 -9.51 15.26 0.72
N PHE A 84 -8.57 15.01 -0.19
CA PHE A 84 -8.13 13.66 -0.53
C PHE A 84 -6.65 13.59 -0.86
N VAL A 85 -6.08 12.42 -0.70
CA VAL A 85 -4.68 12.13 -1.01
C VAL A 85 -4.62 10.93 -1.95
N VAL A 86 -3.86 11.06 -3.03
CA VAL A 86 -3.58 9.95 -3.94
C VAL A 86 -2.35 9.22 -3.44
N THR A 87 -2.45 7.91 -3.31
CA THR A 87 -1.39 7.06 -2.78
C THR A 87 -1.13 5.87 -3.71
N ALA A 88 0.00 5.20 -3.53
CA ALA A 88 0.32 3.95 -4.22
C ALA A 88 -0.53 2.78 -3.68
N GLY A 89 -1.84 2.85 -3.93
CA GLY A 89 -2.84 1.90 -3.46
C GLY A 89 -3.28 2.15 -2.01
N SER A 90 -4.33 1.41 -1.61
CA SER A 90 -4.92 1.51 -0.26
C SER A 90 -3.96 1.11 0.86
N ASP A 91 -2.98 0.26 0.58
CA ASP A 91 -1.97 -0.15 1.56
C ASP A 91 -1.16 1.07 2.04
N MET A 92 -0.68 1.89 1.11
CA MET A 92 0.03 3.12 1.46
C MET A 92 -0.89 4.12 2.17
N ALA A 93 -2.16 4.22 1.77
CA ALA A 93 -3.13 5.10 2.44
C ALA A 93 -3.32 4.70 3.92
N ILE A 94 -3.50 3.41 4.20
CA ILE A 94 -3.62 2.89 5.57
C ILE A 94 -2.33 3.19 6.35
N ARG A 95 -1.16 2.92 5.77
CA ARG A 95 0.12 3.24 6.41
C ARG A 95 0.22 4.71 6.78
N ASN A 96 -0.12 5.61 5.87
CA ASN A 96 -0.09 7.06 6.12
C ASN A 96 -1.02 7.45 7.27
N CYS A 97 -2.21 6.83 7.37
CA CYS A 97 -3.10 7.05 8.50
C CYS A 97 -2.44 6.64 9.82
N PHE A 98 -1.81 5.47 9.87
CA PHE A 98 -1.09 5.05 11.08
C PHE A 98 0.07 5.99 11.42
N GLU A 99 0.87 6.38 10.42
CA GLU A 99 2.02 7.25 10.63
C GLU A 99 1.63 8.65 11.16
N LEU A 100 0.51 9.19 10.70
CA LEU A 100 0.05 10.51 11.08
C LEU A 100 -0.73 10.51 12.42
N LEU A 101 -1.52 9.48 12.67
CA LEU A 101 -2.55 9.52 13.72
C LEU A 101 -2.23 8.59 14.91
N VAL A 102 -1.34 7.61 14.76
CA VAL A 102 -1.11 6.59 15.79
C VAL A 102 0.25 6.78 16.44
N ARG A 103 0.24 6.79 17.77
CA ARG A 103 1.44 6.78 18.62
C ARG A 103 1.59 5.42 19.31
N SER A 104 2.81 5.08 19.69
CA SER A 104 3.07 3.85 20.47
C SER A 104 2.21 3.83 21.75
N GLY A 105 1.46 2.75 21.94
CA GLY A 105 0.53 2.57 23.04
C GLY A 105 -0.90 3.03 22.80
N ASP A 106 -1.18 3.74 21.71
CA ASP A 106 -2.55 4.15 21.38
C ASP A 106 -3.47 2.94 21.17
N LYS A 107 -4.73 3.11 21.52
CA LYS A 107 -5.76 2.11 21.29
C LYS A 107 -6.43 2.37 19.93
N ILE A 108 -6.49 1.31 19.11
CA ILE A 108 -7.22 1.33 17.83
C ILE A 108 -8.32 0.28 17.86
N ILE A 109 -9.43 0.59 17.21
CA ILE A 109 -10.56 -0.34 17.07
C ILE A 109 -10.66 -0.72 15.59
N THR A 110 -10.71 -2.00 15.32
CA THR A 110 -10.88 -2.56 13.98
C THR A 110 -11.98 -3.59 13.95
N ILE A 111 -12.61 -3.78 12.80
CA ILE A 111 -13.59 -4.86 12.59
C ILE A 111 -12.82 -6.12 12.19
N PHE A 112 -13.17 -7.25 12.78
CA PHE A 112 -12.60 -8.55 12.39
C PHE A 112 -13.67 -9.43 11.69
N PRO A 113 -13.32 -10.08 10.58
CA PRO A 113 -12.03 -10.04 9.86
C PRO A 113 -11.81 -8.73 9.07
N THR A 114 -10.55 -8.29 8.96
CA THR A 114 -10.15 -7.10 8.24
C THR A 114 -8.98 -7.37 7.29
N TYR A 115 -8.57 -6.33 6.54
CA TYR A 115 -7.40 -6.39 5.69
C TYR A 115 -6.12 -6.62 6.54
N GLY A 116 -5.38 -7.69 6.24
CA GLY A 116 -4.26 -8.14 7.07
C GLY A 116 -3.15 -7.11 7.31
N MET A 117 -3.03 -6.08 6.46
CA MET A 117 -2.05 -5.00 6.68
C MET A 117 -2.43 -4.08 7.83
N VAL A 118 -3.68 -4.04 8.26
CA VAL A 118 -4.09 -3.29 9.46
C VAL A 118 -3.39 -3.85 10.69
N ASP A 119 -3.39 -5.18 10.87
CA ASP A 119 -2.68 -5.86 11.96
C ASP A 119 -1.17 -5.65 11.89
N VAL A 120 -0.61 -5.65 10.66
CA VAL A 120 0.81 -5.39 10.43
C VAL A 120 1.18 -3.98 10.89
N TYR A 121 0.39 -2.98 10.50
CA TYR A 121 0.64 -1.59 10.91
C TYR A 121 0.37 -1.37 12.39
N ALA A 122 -0.67 -1.97 12.97
CA ALA A 122 -0.90 -1.91 14.40
C ALA A 122 0.33 -2.37 15.20
N LYS A 123 0.93 -3.49 14.79
CA LYS A 123 2.16 -4.01 15.41
C LYS A 123 3.39 -3.13 15.13
N LEU A 124 3.52 -2.61 13.89
CA LEU A 124 4.64 -1.77 13.49
C LEU A 124 4.67 -0.45 14.27
N PHE A 125 3.51 0.16 14.45
CA PHE A 125 3.34 1.43 15.17
C PHE A 125 3.08 1.22 16.67
N GLU A 126 3.18 -0.03 17.16
CA GLU A 126 3.01 -0.39 18.58
C GLU A 126 1.64 0.02 19.15
N ALA A 127 0.60 0.03 18.33
CA ALA A 127 -0.76 0.26 18.78
C ALA A 127 -1.34 -0.97 19.49
N ASN A 128 -2.24 -0.72 20.42
CA ASN A 128 -3.06 -1.73 21.06
C ASN A 128 -4.37 -1.87 20.25
N GLN A 129 -4.53 -3.02 19.60
CA GLN A 129 -5.70 -3.33 18.74
C GLN A 129 -6.71 -4.17 19.52
#